data_602bcb326c19dfef7cbe9478662edd44
#
_entry.id   602bcb326c19dfef7cbe9478662edd44
#
_cell.length_a   1.000
_cell.length_b   1.000
_cell.length_c   1.000
_cell.angle_alpha   90.00
_cell.angle_beta   90.00
_cell.angle_gamma   90.00
#
_symmetry.space_group_name_H-M   'P 1'
#
loop_
_entity.id
_entity.type
_entity.pdbx_description
1 polymer ?
#
loop_
_entity_poly.entity_id
_entity_poly.type
_entity_poly.pdbx_seq_one_letter_code
_entity_poly.pdbx_strand_id
1 'polypeptide(L)'
;TRKTDMLIRYGGDEFLLIMPGIKEQDFKNKLLQILEEVRRADVPGHGGLRLSASIGGVLSNGSVIEDAIGRADKLMYQAKNRKNMVVTEDNLVADGIKKGMLHDREKIRQLILIVDDSELNRALLSEMLKDDFRILEASNGRECLDALEQYGMGISLVLLDINMPVMDGFEVLVQMNRNHWIE
;
A
#
# COMPACT_ATOMS: atom_id res chain seq x y z
N THR A 1 1.42 -8.39 0.89
CA THR A 1 1.91 -7.67 -0.30
C THR A 1 3.04 -8.48 -0.93
N ARG A 2 3.19 -8.35 -2.28
CA ARG A 2 4.31 -8.96 -3.02
C ARG A 2 5.50 -7.98 -2.98
N LYS A 3 6.72 -8.45 -3.35
CA LYS A 3 7.93 -7.61 -3.41
C LYS A 3 7.80 -6.38 -4.35
N THR A 4 6.83 -6.41 -5.25
CA THR A 4 6.57 -5.35 -6.24
C THR A 4 5.40 -4.44 -5.85
N ASP A 5 4.68 -4.75 -4.77
CA ASP A 5 3.54 -3.94 -4.34
C ASP A 5 4.06 -2.67 -3.64
N MET A 6 3.39 -1.54 -3.88
CA MET A 6 3.71 -0.27 -3.25
C MET A 6 2.52 0.25 -2.47
N LEU A 7 2.77 0.67 -1.24
CA LEU A 7 1.77 1.33 -0.40
C LEU A 7 2.19 2.78 -0.18
N ILE A 8 1.30 3.69 -0.55
CA ILE A 8 1.51 5.15 -0.54
C ILE A 8 0.48 5.75 0.40
N ARG A 9 0.91 6.58 1.35
CA ARG A 9 -0.02 7.40 2.14
C ARG A 9 -0.41 8.62 1.30
N TYR A 10 -1.67 8.66 0.87
CA TYR A 10 -2.18 9.72 -0.02
C TYR A 10 -2.60 10.97 0.75
N GLY A 11 -3.05 10.81 1.99
CA GLY A 11 -3.40 11.90 2.91
C GLY A 11 -4.24 11.41 4.09
N GLY A 12 -4.08 12.01 5.27
CA GLY A 12 -4.88 11.67 6.45
C GLY A 12 -4.91 10.16 6.75
N ASP A 13 -6.07 9.55 6.58
CA ASP A 13 -6.33 8.11 6.73
C ASP A 13 -6.44 7.37 5.38
N GLU A 14 -6.02 8.00 4.29
CA GLU A 14 -6.13 7.46 2.93
C GLU A 14 -4.80 6.91 2.42
N PHE A 15 -4.85 5.71 1.84
CA PHE A 15 -3.70 4.99 1.31
C PHE A 15 -3.98 4.53 -0.12
N LEU A 16 -2.96 4.60 -0.97
CA LEU A 16 -2.97 4.05 -2.31
C LEU A 16 -2.06 2.82 -2.34
N LEU A 17 -2.61 1.67 -2.76
CA LEU A 17 -1.85 0.45 -2.98
C LEU A 17 -1.74 0.18 -4.47
N ILE A 18 -0.53 0.16 -4.99
CA ILE A 18 -0.23 -0.19 -6.37
C ILE A 18 0.31 -1.63 -6.40
N MET A 19 -0.28 -2.47 -7.23
CA MET A 19 0.06 -3.89 -7.37
C MET A 19 0.43 -4.21 -8.82
N PRO A 20 1.67 -3.94 -9.26
CA PRO A 20 2.10 -4.18 -10.63
C PRO A 20 1.92 -5.63 -11.05
N GLY A 21 1.49 -5.86 -12.30
CA GLY A 21 1.34 -7.20 -12.87
C GLY A 21 0.40 -8.14 -12.11
N ILE A 22 -0.52 -7.61 -11.31
CA ILE A 22 -1.55 -8.46 -10.68
C ILE A 22 -2.53 -8.98 -11.73
N LYS A 23 -2.80 -10.28 -11.70
CA LYS A 23 -3.80 -10.86 -12.60
C LYS A 23 -5.20 -10.51 -12.11
N GLU A 24 -6.12 -10.29 -13.05
CA GLU A 24 -7.52 -9.94 -12.76
C GLU A 24 -8.18 -10.90 -11.77
N GLN A 25 -7.97 -12.21 -11.96
CA GLN A 25 -8.51 -13.25 -11.08
C GLN A 25 -7.99 -13.17 -9.62
N ASP A 26 -6.77 -12.63 -9.42
CA ASP A 26 -6.12 -12.51 -8.11
C ASP A 26 -6.41 -11.17 -7.45
N PHE A 27 -6.71 -10.14 -8.25
CA PHE A 27 -6.89 -8.77 -7.81
C PHE A 27 -7.96 -8.65 -6.72
N LYS A 28 -9.16 -9.13 -7.01
CA LYS A 28 -10.28 -9.08 -6.06
C LYS A 28 -10.00 -9.85 -4.78
N ASN A 29 -9.46 -11.06 -4.90
CA ASN A 29 -9.11 -11.88 -3.75
C ASN A 29 -8.08 -11.18 -2.86
N LYS A 30 -7.12 -10.46 -3.48
CA LYS A 30 -6.12 -9.69 -2.75
C LYS A 30 -6.73 -8.53 -1.99
N LEU A 31 -7.65 -7.77 -2.59
CA LEU A 31 -8.35 -6.68 -1.92
C LEU A 31 -9.18 -7.17 -0.72
N LEU A 32 -9.88 -8.29 -0.89
CA LEU A 32 -10.65 -8.91 0.19
C LEU A 32 -9.75 -9.43 1.32
N GLN A 33 -8.61 -10.02 0.98
CA GLN A 33 -7.62 -10.44 1.98
C GLN A 33 -7.11 -9.24 2.78
N ILE A 34 -6.78 -8.12 2.13
CA ILE A 34 -6.33 -6.89 2.81
C ILE A 34 -7.42 -6.38 3.76
N LEU A 35 -8.67 -6.31 3.31
CA LEU A 35 -9.78 -5.90 4.15
C LEU A 35 -9.90 -6.76 5.41
N GLU A 36 -9.79 -8.07 5.26
CA GLU A 36 -9.89 -9.01 6.37
C GLU A 36 -8.70 -8.90 7.34
N GLU A 37 -7.48 -8.69 6.85
CA GLU A 37 -6.30 -8.47 7.69
C GLU A 37 -6.44 -7.17 8.51
N VAL A 38 -6.93 -6.07 7.90
CA VAL A 38 -7.23 -4.81 8.62
C VAL A 38 -8.26 -5.06 9.73
N ARG A 39 -9.31 -5.82 9.46
CA ARG A 39 -10.36 -6.14 10.44
C ARG A 39 -9.86 -6.96 11.63
N ARG A 40 -8.83 -7.79 11.40
CA ARG A 40 -8.23 -8.66 12.42
C ARG A 40 -7.08 -8.00 13.15
N ALA A 41 -6.56 -6.89 12.63
CA ALA A 41 -5.42 -6.22 13.22
C ALA A 41 -5.73 -5.83 14.67
N ASP A 42 -4.83 -6.19 15.57
CA ASP A 42 -4.85 -5.73 16.94
C ASP A 42 -3.95 -4.50 17.08
N VAL A 43 -4.45 -3.47 17.76
CA VAL A 43 -3.70 -2.23 17.96
C VAL A 43 -3.02 -2.31 19.32
N PRO A 44 -1.68 -2.39 19.37
CA PRO A 44 -0.95 -2.47 20.64
C PRO A 44 -1.32 -1.32 21.59
N GLY A 45 -1.63 -1.63 22.83
CA GLY A 45 -2.03 -0.64 23.83
C GLY A 45 -3.48 -0.18 23.76
N HIS A 46 -4.26 -0.63 22.76
CA HIS A 46 -5.67 -0.27 22.58
C HIS A 46 -6.55 -1.51 22.38
N GLY A 47 -6.49 -2.44 23.33
CA GLY A 47 -7.28 -3.67 23.28
C GLY A 47 -8.78 -3.38 23.12
N GLY A 48 -9.38 -3.96 22.07
CA GLY A 48 -10.79 -3.76 21.72
C GLY A 48 -11.05 -2.71 20.62
N LEU A 49 -10.04 -1.93 20.20
CA LEU A 49 -10.17 -1.06 19.03
C LEU A 49 -10.31 -1.91 17.76
N ARG A 50 -11.43 -1.74 17.04
CA ARG A 50 -11.67 -2.42 15.76
C ARG A 50 -11.34 -1.49 14.62
N LEU A 51 -10.35 -1.89 13.81
CA LEU A 51 -10.04 -1.19 12.57
C LEU A 51 -11.05 -1.56 11.48
N SER A 52 -11.30 -0.62 10.58
CA SER A 52 -12.12 -0.85 9.39
C SER A 52 -11.52 -0.12 8.21
N ALA A 53 -11.67 -0.69 7.02
CA ALA A 53 -11.23 -0.05 5.79
C ALA A 53 -12.36 -0.05 4.75
N SER A 54 -12.33 0.95 3.88
CA SER A 54 -13.16 1.02 2.68
C SER A 54 -12.22 1.05 1.49
N ILE A 55 -12.34 0.08 0.59
CA ILE A 55 -11.37 -0.14 -0.49
C ILE A 55 -12.06 0.04 -1.83
N GLY A 56 -11.55 0.97 -2.65
CA GLY A 56 -11.86 1.10 -4.07
C GLY A 56 -10.77 0.44 -4.90
N GLY A 57 -11.12 -0.46 -5.80
CA GLY A 57 -10.14 -1.20 -6.60
C GLY A 57 -10.37 -1.05 -8.10
N VAL A 58 -9.28 -0.76 -8.86
CA VAL A 58 -9.27 -0.59 -10.31
C VAL A 58 -8.11 -1.37 -10.92
N LEU A 59 -8.35 -2.03 -12.03
CA LEU A 59 -7.32 -2.54 -12.94
C LEU A 59 -7.04 -1.48 -14.00
N SER A 60 -5.80 -0.99 -14.08
CA SER A 60 -5.45 0.14 -14.95
C SER A 60 -5.56 -0.17 -16.45
N ASN A 61 -5.34 -1.43 -16.85
CA ASN A 61 -5.44 -1.89 -18.25
C ASN A 61 -4.74 -0.97 -19.27
N GLY A 62 -3.58 -0.40 -18.86
CA GLY A 62 -2.80 0.52 -19.69
C GLY A 62 -3.30 1.98 -19.68
N SER A 63 -4.27 2.33 -18.84
CA SER A 63 -4.64 3.74 -18.61
C SER A 63 -3.55 4.51 -17.88
N VAL A 64 -3.57 5.83 -18.02
CA VAL A 64 -2.69 6.73 -17.27
C VAL A 64 -2.97 6.56 -15.77
N ILE A 65 -1.93 6.58 -14.96
CA ILE A 65 -2.04 6.26 -13.53
C ILE A 65 -3.00 7.22 -12.79
N GLU A 66 -3.01 8.48 -13.15
CA GLU A 66 -3.89 9.51 -12.58
C GLU A 66 -5.36 9.19 -12.81
N ASP A 67 -5.71 8.69 -14.00
CA ASP A 67 -7.08 8.27 -14.32
C ASP A 67 -7.49 7.05 -13.50
N ALA A 68 -6.57 6.10 -13.33
CA ALA A 68 -6.82 4.92 -12.52
C ALA A 68 -7.02 5.29 -11.04
N ILE A 69 -6.21 6.21 -10.49
CA ILE A 69 -6.36 6.75 -9.14
C ILE A 69 -7.73 7.43 -8.99
N GLY A 70 -8.10 8.32 -9.92
CA GLY A 70 -9.38 9.02 -9.86
C GLY A 70 -10.59 8.09 -9.94
N ARG A 71 -10.49 6.96 -10.65
CA ARG A 71 -11.54 5.91 -10.67
C ARG A 71 -11.58 5.13 -9.36
N ALA A 72 -10.41 4.76 -8.81
CA ALA A 72 -10.31 4.06 -7.54
C ALA A 72 -10.87 4.90 -6.39
N ASP A 73 -10.61 6.21 -6.37
CA ASP A 73 -11.15 7.15 -5.39
C ASP A 73 -12.68 7.18 -5.39
N LYS A 74 -13.31 7.24 -6.57
CA LYS A 74 -14.78 7.18 -6.71
C LYS A 74 -15.35 5.88 -6.13
N LEU A 75 -14.69 4.76 -6.36
CA LEU A 75 -15.11 3.46 -5.83
C LEU A 75 -14.90 3.37 -4.34
N MET A 76 -13.79 3.91 -3.82
CA MET A 76 -13.52 4.00 -2.39
C MET A 76 -14.58 4.84 -1.68
N TYR A 77 -15.01 5.96 -2.27
CA TYR A 77 -16.10 6.77 -1.73
C TYR A 77 -17.43 6.00 -1.67
N GLN A 78 -17.73 5.17 -2.68
CA GLN A 78 -18.88 4.26 -2.63
C GLN A 78 -18.74 3.22 -1.51
N ALA A 79 -17.55 2.68 -1.31
CA ALA A 79 -17.24 1.77 -0.22
C ALA A 79 -17.39 2.43 1.17
N LYS A 80 -16.97 3.70 1.32
CA LYS A 80 -17.14 4.52 2.54
C LYS A 80 -18.62 4.65 2.93
N ASN A 81 -19.51 4.86 1.96
CA ASN A 81 -20.95 5.00 2.21
C ASN A 81 -21.61 3.73 2.78
N ARG A 82 -21.07 2.57 2.47
CA ARG A 82 -21.56 1.26 2.97
C ARG A 82 -20.73 0.72 4.13
N LYS A 83 -19.59 1.32 4.41
CA LYS A 83 -18.59 0.98 5.44
C LYS A 83 -18.01 -0.43 5.29
N ASN A 84 -16.71 -0.53 5.50
CA ASN A 84 -15.99 -1.78 5.68
C ASN A 84 -16.18 -2.79 4.52
N MET A 85 -15.97 -2.35 3.28
CA MET A 85 -16.15 -3.18 2.09
C MET A 85 -15.15 -2.85 0.97
N VAL A 86 -15.09 -3.75 -0.01
CA VAL A 86 -14.38 -3.58 -1.27
C VAL A 86 -15.38 -3.29 -2.38
N VAL A 87 -15.12 -2.27 -3.19
CA VAL A 87 -15.87 -1.96 -4.41
C VAL A 87 -14.89 -1.93 -5.59
N THR A 88 -15.23 -2.63 -6.67
CA THR A 88 -14.45 -2.66 -7.92
C THR A 88 -15.33 -2.23 -9.09
N GLU A 89 -14.73 -1.93 -10.26
CA GLU A 89 -15.45 -1.48 -11.45
C GLU A 89 -16.54 -2.47 -11.93
N ASP A 90 -16.31 -3.76 -11.69
CA ASP A 90 -17.26 -4.82 -12.07
C ASP A 90 -18.48 -4.95 -11.13
N ASN A 91 -18.71 -3.95 -10.25
CA ASN A 91 -19.80 -3.96 -9.25
C ASN A 91 -19.84 -5.22 -8.36
N LEU A 92 -18.71 -5.87 -8.17
CA LEU A 92 -18.63 -7.05 -7.34
C LEU A 92 -18.49 -6.65 -5.87
N VAL A 93 -19.64 -6.43 -5.25
CA VAL A 93 -19.75 -6.30 -3.80
C VAL A 93 -19.54 -7.68 -3.19
N ALA A 94 -18.47 -7.87 -2.44
CA ALA A 94 -18.26 -9.12 -1.72
C ALA A 94 -18.41 -8.90 -0.23
N ASP A 95 -19.51 -9.39 0.30
CA ASP A 95 -19.70 -9.65 1.72
C ASP A 95 -19.11 -11.03 2.06
N GLY A 96 -18.19 -11.05 3.02
CA GLY A 96 -17.82 -12.23 3.77
C GLY A 96 -17.01 -13.33 3.07
N ILE A 97 -15.75 -13.46 3.46
CA ILE A 97 -14.85 -14.56 3.03
C ILE A 97 -15.03 -15.78 3.92
N LYS A 98 -15.18 -16.96 3.29
CA LYS A 98 -15.03 -18.26 3.94
C LYS A 98 -13.57 -18.50 4.34
N LYS A 99 -13.40 -18.95 5.58
CA LYS A 99 -12.16 -19.33 6.25
C LYS A 99 -11.39 -20.40 5.47
N GLY A 100 -10.12 -20.17 5.18
CA GLY A 100 -9.20 -21.23 4.78
C GLY A 100 -7.94 -20.74 4.07
N MET A 101 -6.80 -21.14 4.62
CA MET A 101 -5.43 -21.16 4.10
C MET A 101 -4.54 -19.95 4.37
N LEU A 102 -3.96 -19.97 5.57
CA LEU A 102 -2.65 -19.38 5.83
C LEU A 102 -1.62 -20.50 5.89
N HIS A 103 -0.64 -20.48 5.00
CA HIS A 103 0.53 -21.34 5.08
C HIS A 103 1.68 -20.56 5.74
N ASP A 104 2.18 -21.16 6.80
CA ASP A 104 3.39 -20.78 7.53
C ASP A 104 4.60 -20.76 6.57
N ARG A 105 5.28 -19.61 6.45
CA ARG A 105 6.60 -19.51 5.82
C ARG A 105 7.56 -18.81 6.77
N GLU A 106 8.66 -19.47 7.08
CA GLU A 106 9.77 -18.93 7.85
C GLU A 106 10.11 -17.49 7.46
N LYS A 107 10.16 -16.61 8.48
CA LYS A 107 10.32 -15.17 8.34
C LYS A 107 11.73 -14.78 7.85
N ILE A 108 11.91 -14.68 6.55
CA ILE A 108 12.93 -13.77 6.03
C ILE A 108 12.33 -12.37 6.20
N ARG A 109 12.84 -11.57 7.16
CA ARG A 109 12.37 -10.20 7.39
C ARG A 109 12.49 -9.39 6.11
N GLN A 110 11.36 -8.98 5.55
CA GLN A 110 11.29 -8.14 4.35
C GLN A 110 11.83 -6.75 4.64
N LEU A 111 12.46 -6.13 3.65
CA LEU A 111 12.97 -4.77 3.74
C LEU A 111 11.91 -3.78 3.29
N ILE A 112 11.55 -2.84 4.17
CA ILE A 112 10.58 -1.76 3.90
C ILE A 112 11.35 -0.44 3.86
N LEU A 113 11.08 0.37 2.85
CA LEU A 113 11.54 1.76 2.75
C LEU A 113 10.41 2.69 3.17
N ILE A 114 10.64 3.50 4.21
CA ILE A 114 9.73 4.54 4.69
C ILE A 114 10.24 5.88 4.18
N VAL A 115 9.40 6.61 3.45
CA VAL A 115 9.71 7.89 2.83
C VAL A 115 8.70 8.93 3.29
N ASP A 116 9.11 9.86 4.14
CA ASP A 116 8.25 10.91 4.71
C ASP A 116 9.18 12.04 5.19
N ASP A 117 8.83 13.30 4.98
CA ASP A 117 9.68 14.43 5.39
C ASP A 117 9.65 14.67 6.91
N SER A 118 8.59 14.22 7.58
CA SER A 118 8.44 14.29 9.03
C SER A 118 9.24 13.20 9.74
N GLU A 119 10.27 13.60 10.49
CA GLU A 119 11.05 12.69 11.35
C GLU A 119 10.16 11.92 12.33
N LEU A 120 9.13 12.59 12.88
CA LEU A 120 8.19 11.96 13.80
C LEU A 120 7.39 10.83 13.13
N ASN A 121 6.90 11.05 11.91
CA ASN A 121 6.16 10.03 11.16
C ASN A 121 7.06 8.83 10.85
N ARG A 122 8.28 9.08 10.36
CA ARG A 122 9.25 8.01 10.10
C ARG A 122 9.54 7.21 11.36
N ALA A 123 9.82 7.88 12.48
CA ALA A 123 10.10 7.22 13.76
C ALA A 123 8.93 6.36 14.26
N LEU A 124 7.69 6.86 14.15
CA LEU A 124 6.49 6.12 14.52
C LEU A 124 6.31 4.87 13.67
N LEU A 125 6.41 5.00 12.35
CA LEU A 125 6.27 3.86 11.43
C LEU A 125 7.39 2.84 11.63
N SER A 126 8.62 3.32 11.80
CA SER A 126 9.78 2.44 12.11
C SER A 126 9.56 1.67 13.40
N GLU A 127 9.11 2.33 14.46
CA GLU A 127 8.83 1.68 15.75
C GLU A 127 7.73 0.61 15.64
N MET A 128 6.68 0.89 14.87
CA MET A 128 5.57 -0.05 14.66
C MET A 128 5.96 -1.29 13.84
N LEU A 129 6.94 -1.16 12.95
CA LEU A 129 7.25 -2.18 11.95
C LEU A 129 8.57 -2.94 12.22
N LYS A 130 9.47 -2.42 13.05
CA LYS A 130 10.83 -2.94 13.27
C LYS A 130 10.88 -4.39 13.76
N ASP A 131 9.86 -4.85 14.48
CA ASP A 131 9.84 -6.20 15.06
C ASP A 131 9.59 -7.28 13.99
N ASP A 132 8.88 -6.93 12.92
CA ASP A 132 8.50 -7.85 11.84
C ASP A 132 9.30 -7.62 10.55
N PHE A 133 9.84 -6.41 10.34
CA PHE A 133 10.48 -5.98 9.10
C PHE A 133 11.85 -5.35 9.35
N ARG A 134 12.68 -5.33 8.32
CA ARG A 134 13.87 -4.47 8.25
C ARG A 134 13.44 -3.13 7.68
N ILE A 135 13.90 -2.02 8.29
CA ILE A 135 13.46 -0.68 7.89
C ILE A 135 14.63 0.08 7.27
N LEU A 136 14.36 0.75 6.16
CA LEU A 136 15.14 1.86 5.63
C LEU A 136 14.29 3.11 5.71
N GLU A 137 14.93 4.26 5.91
CA GLU A 137 14.26 5.56 5.97
C GLU A 137 14.83 6.50 4.91
N ALA A 138 13.97 7.34 4.36
CA ALA A 138 14.32 8.45 3.48
C ALA A 138 13.46 9.66 3.85
N SER A 139 14.05 10.87 3.82
CA SER A 139 13.37 12.10 4.23
C SER A 139 12.78 12.89 3.07
N ASN A 140 12.97 12.46 1.85
CA ASN A 140 12.49 13.09 0.62
C ASN A 140 12.58 12.12 -0.56
N GLY A 141 11.98 12.50 -1.69
CA GLY A 141 11.95 11.67 -2.89
C GLY A 141 13.33 11.39 -3.50
N ARG A 142 14.32 12.29 -3.35
CA ARG A 142 15.68 12.04 -3.85
C ARG A 142 16.34 10.89 -3.11
N GLU A 143 16.30 10.92 -1.78
CA GLU A 143 16.82 9.83 -0.95
C GLU A 143 16.08 8.50 -1.21
N CYS A 144 14.78 8.58 -1.50
CA CYS A 144 14.00 7.42 -1.93
C CYS A 144 14.57 6.77 -3.19
N LEU A 145 14.83 7.57 -4.23
CA LEU A 145 15.42 7.07 -5.49
C LEU A 145 16.82 6.49 -5.28
N ASP A 146 17.64 7.14 -4.47
CA ASP A 146 19.00 6.68 -4.14
C ASP A 146 18.94 5.31 -3.41
N ALA A 147 17.99 5.14 -2.48
CA ALA A 147 17.74 3.86 -1.82
C ALA A 147 17.26 2.78 -2.81
N LEU A 148 16.37 3.13 -3.73
CA LEU A 148 15.89 2.21 -4.76
C LEU A 148 17.01 1.80 -5.74
N GLU A 149 17.90 2.73 -6.11
CA GLU A 149 19.09 2.40 -6.91
C GLU A 149 20.04 1.45 -6.18
N GLN A 150 20.28 1.69 -4.90
CA GLN A 150 21.22 0.92 -4.09
C GLN A 150 20.70 -0.49 -3.76
N TYR A 151 19.43 -0.61 -3.39
CA TYR A 151 18.86 -1.87 -2.87
C TYR A 151 17.96 -2.59 -3.87
N GLY A 152 17.44 -1.89 -4.88
CA GLY A 152 16.66 -2.43 -5.97
C GLY A 152 15.59 -3.43 -5.53
N MET A 153 15.62 -4.62 -6.13
CA MET A 153 14.71 -5.74 -5.82
C MET A 153 14.79 -6.27 -4.38
N GLY A 154 15.74 -5.77 -3.57
CA GLY A 154 15.81 -6.09 -2.14
C GLY A 154 14.75 -5.39 -1.31
N ILE A 155 14.24 -4.23 -1.77
CA ILE A 155 13.12 -3.52 -1.11
C ILE A 155 11.82 -4.23 -1.48
N SER A 156 11.08 -4.65 -0.45
CA SER A 156 9.83 -5.39 -0.61
C SER A 156 8.59 -4.49 -0.62
N LEU A 157 8.71 -3.29 -0.04
CA LEU A 157 7.61 -2.32 0.07
C LEU A 157 8.20 -0.92 0.25
N VAL A 158 7.59 0.07 -0.40
CA VAL A 158 7.85 1.50 -0.17
C VAL A 158 6.60 2.11 0.45
N LEU A 159 6.74 2.73 1.63
CA LEU A 159 5.75 3.61 2.23
C LEU A 159 6.16 5.03 1.85
N LEU A 160 5.42 5.65 0.94
CA LEU A 160 5.80 6.93 0.34
C LEU A 160 4.77 8.00 0.69
N ASP A 161 5.22 9.07 1.36
CA ASP A 161 4.42 10.29 1.44
C ASP A 161 4.48 11.05 0.10
N ILE A 162 3.36 11.68 -0.25
CA ILE A 162 3.25 12.47 -1.48
C ILE A 162 3.79 13.88 -1.27
N ASN A 163 3.49 14.48 -0.11
CA ASN A 163 3.76 15.90 0.12
C ASN A 163 5.11 16.10 0.82
N MET A 164 6.19 16.05 0.06
CA MET A 164 7.55 16.20 0.58
C MET A 164 8.28 17.34 -0.14
N PRO A 165 9.20 18.04 0.55
CA PRO A 165 10.11 19.00 -0.08
C PRO A 165 11.16 18.29 -0.95
N VAL A 166 11.86 19.07 -1.80
CA VAL A 166 12.95 18.64 -2.69
C VAL A 166 12.45 17.82 -3.89
N MET A 167 11.72 16.76 -3.65
CA MET A 167 11.08 15.88 -4.64
C MET A 167 9.86 15.25 -4.00
N ASP A 168 8.71 15.49 -4.57
CA ASP A 168 7.44 14.96 -4.07
C ASP A 168 7.24 13.48 -4.47
N GLY A 169 6.23 12.84 -3.87
CA GLY A 169 5.97 11.42 -4.13
C GLY A 169 5.49 11.14 -5.55
N PHE A 170 4.84 12.08 -6.23
CA PHE A 170 4.45 11.92 -7.64
C PHE A 170 5.68 11.91 -8.55
N GLU A 171 6.64 12.81 -8.31
CA GLU A 171 7.90 12.84 -9.05
C GLU A 171 8.68 11.52 -8.85
N VAL A 172 8.69 10.97 -7.64
CA VAL A 172 9.26 9.65 -7.36
C VAL A 172 8.59 8.57 -8.21
N LEU A 173 7.25 8.51 -8.24
CA LEU A 173 6.50 7.52 -9.03
C LEU A 173 6.79 7.64 -10.54
N VAL A 174 6.90 8.87 -11.05
CA VAL A 174 7.26 9.11 -12.45
C VAL A 174 8.67 8.57 -12.76
N GLN A 175 9.64 8.79 -11.87
CA GLN A 175 11.00 8.27 -12.05
C GLN A 175 11.04 6.74 -11.92
N MET A 176 10.31 6.17 -10.98
CA MET A 176 10.20 4.72 -10.82
C MET A 176 9.62 4.04 -12.08
N ASN A 177 8.61 4.66 -12.69
CA ASN A 177 8.04 4.17 -13.96
C ASN A 177 9.05 4.26 -15.11
N ARG A 178 9.79 5.37 -15.21
CA ARG A 178 10.84 5.53 -16.25
C ARG A 178 11.98 4.53 -16.11
N ASN A 179 12.34 4.17 -14.89
CA ASN A 179 13.41 3.22 -14.58
C ASN A 179 12.95 1.77 -14.57
N HIS A 180 11.70 1.48 -14.98
CA HIS A 180 11.09 0.15 -14.96
C HIS A 180 11.15 -0.55 -13.58
N TRP A 181 11.15 0.22 -12.49
CA TRP A 181 11.02 -0.31 -11.13
C TRP A 181 9.57 -0.64 -10.78
N ILE A 182 8.64 -0.09 -11.55
CA ILE A 182 7.21 -0.42 -11.58
C ILE A 182 6.83 -0.74 -13.03
N GLU A 183 6.35 -1.97 -13.27
CA GLU A 183 5.73 -2.39 -14.53
C GLU A 183 4.19 -2.33 -14.43
#